data_c4f3d55fe2099ae112fe7633d2a553df
#
_entry.id   c4f3d55fe2099ae112fe7633d2a553df
#
_cell.length_a   1.000
_cell.length_b   1.000
_cell.length_c   1.000
_cell.angle_alpha   90.00
_cell.angle_beta   90.00
_cell.angle_gamma   90.00
#
_symmetry.space_group_name_H-M   'P 1'
#
loop_
_entity.id
_entity.type
_entity.pdbx_description
1 polymer ?
#
loop_
_entity_poly.entity_id
_entity_poly.type
_entity_poly.pdbx_seq_one_letter_code
_entity_poly.pdbx_strand_id
1 'polypeptide(L)'
;MKPIYILLACLLSPEAMLAQTDGQEPDPSTNNTKLAAEVKALRETLSQTQQQLAAQQREIEILKAQSKPSPTTSATNDLRTPGSEATRDSASPSLAPTAAYAATNTNVEQQPPAQQGQEKHKPEEPQFPSFKIGEAVLSFGGFADFENIFRTTNTQSNIATDFGAIPYNNTAQGRVTEWRTTAQFSRLNATITGSFSGNDVTAYVESDFSGNDAPNVYQSVNGHTHRLRLYFADLKRGKWEFLAGQTWSWLMPNRNGTGPMPVDLALTYNEDQNLAVGVPYTRAAEFRVAYHPNEHWSAGVGIEDPNQFIGTFVALPAAFNSIGSQFDSGAQIGAANAFPDILSKVTYDGKFAGRHFHGEVSGLLTGAHATVTPLGSTSFQTHTVVGGGGQIAANYELVPHKLVLLANAFWSDGGAHYLVATGPQLVVRPNPAGTNVSLSMVHAGAGSAGFEWRASPKHAFAIYYGADYFGRNFFPDTTDTAHPGTIIGFGGPGSPNTNNRAIQQASFDWIHTFWQEERHGALQSYAQYSYLSRAPWFVARDTPKNAHLSMVYFGFRYVLPSTAVNLPRVPKPE
;
A
#
# COMPACT_ATOMS: atom_id res chain seq x y z
N MET A 1 26.26 13.28 -16.72
CA MET A 1 25.31 13.62 -17.81
C MET A 1 25.48 12.78 -19.10
N LYS A 2 26.39 11.80 -19.16
CA LYS A 2 26.61 10.99 -20.36
C LYS A 2 25.83 9.65 -20.47
N PRO A 3 25.23 9.06 -19.42
CA PRO A 3 24.49 7.79 -19.58
C PRO A 3 23.04 7.93 -20.05
N ILE A 4 22.44 9.12 -19.98
CA ILE A 4 21.00 9.30 -20.31
C ILE A 4 20.74 9.22 -21.81
N TYR A 5 21.71 9.62 -22.66
CA TYR A 5 21.53 9.58 -24.11
C TYR A 5 21.56 8.19 -24.73
N ILE A 6 22.21 7.22 -24.07
CA ILE A 6 22.29 5.84 -24.57
C ILE A 6 20.96 5.08 -24.36
N LEU A 7 20.22 5.38 -23.30
CA LEU A 7 18.95 4.69 -23.01
C LEU A 7 17.82 5.18 -23.93
N LEU A 8 17.84 6.42 -24.35
CA LEU A 8 16.83 6.98 -25.25
C LEU A 8 17.03 6.50 -26.71
N ALA A 9 18.27 6.22 -27.11
CA ALA A 9 18.58 5.71 -28.45
C ALA A 9 18.14 4.25 -28.68
N CYS A 10 18.12 3.43 -27.63
CA CYS A 10 17.66 2.03 -27.72
C CYS A 10 16.13 1.87 -27.86
N LEU A 11 15.37 2.91 -27.53
CA LEU A 11 13.90 2.89 -27.63
C LEU A 11 13.35 3.30 -29.00
N LEU A 12 14.20 3.79 -29.91
CA LEU A 12 13.77 4.37 -31.19
C LEU A 12 14.19 3.57 -32.44
N SER A 13 14.89 2.43 -32.33
CA SER A 13 15.34 1.67 -33.51
C SER A 13 15.22 0.15 -33.32
N PRO A 14 14.20 -0.49 -33.88
CA PRO A 14 14.05 -1.97 -33.82
C PRO A 14 15.00 -2.76 -34.72
N GLU A 15 15.88 -2.14 -35.52
CA GLU A 15 16.64 -2.83 -36.59
C GLU A 15 18.12 -3.14 -36.28
N ALA A 16 18.60 -2.92 -35.06
CA ALA A 16 20.02 -3.07 -34.74
C ALA A 16 20.36 -4.35 -33.94
N MET A 17 19.74 -5.49 -34.23
CA MET A 17 20.08 -6.77 -33.59
C MET A 17 20.24 -7.92 -34.57
N LEU A 18 20.95 -7.69 -35.68
CA LEU A 18 21.48 -8.75 -36.53
C LEU A 18 22.76 -8.25 -37.21
N ALA A 19 23.91 -8.36 -36.55
CA ALA A 19 25.20 -8.29 -37.21
C ALA A 19 26.27 -9.05 -36.42
N GLN A 20 26.62 -10.19 -36.97
CA GLN A 20 27.94 -10.84 -37.02
C GLN A 20 28.62 -11.24 -35.71
N THR A 21 28.57 -12.54 -35.46
CA THR A 21 29.68 -13.26 -34.83
C THR A 21 30.43 -14.01 -35.93
N ASP A 22 31.61 -13.53 -36.26
CA ASP A 22 32.59 -14.29 -36.99
C ASP A 22 33.17 -15.37 -36.08
N GLY A 23 33.22 -16.58 -36.63
CA GLY A 23 33.54 -17.79 -35.92
C GLY A 23 35.02 -18.00 -35.60
N GLN A 24 35.21 -18.55 -34.42
CA GLN A 24 36.25 -19.53 -34.16
C GLN A 24 35.71 -20.49 -33.10
N GLU A 25 35.41 -21.74 -33.48
CA GLU A 25 35.06 -22.80 -32.53
C GLU A 25 36.24 -23.07 -31.59
N PRO A 26 36.09 -22.98 -30.26
CA PRO A 26 37.14 -23.43 -29.35
C PRO A 26 37.12 -24.95 -29.25
N ASP A 27 38.30 -25.54 -29.29
CA ASP A 27 38.61 -26.97 -29.15
C ASP A 27 37.82 -27.59 -27.96
N PRO A 28 37.03 -28.65 -28.20
CA PRO A 28 36.21 -29.31 -27.17
C PRO A 28 36.98 -29.85 -25.97
N SER A 29 38.28 -30.11 -26.09
CA SER A 29 39.14 -30.65 -25.04
C SER A 29 39.44 -29.63 -23.95
N THR A 30 39.55 -28.34 -24.29
CA THR A 30 39.86 -27.25 -23.35
C THR A 30 38.64 -26.84 -22.50
N ASN A 31 37.45 -26.98 -23.08
CA ASN A 31 36.19 -26.67 -22.38
C ASN A 31 35.85 -27.73 -21.31
N ASN A 32 36.11 -28.99 -21.58
CA ASN A 32 35.87 -30.09 -20.63
C ASN A 32 36.80 -30.01 -19.39
N THR A 33 38.04 -29.58 -19.58
CA THR A 33 39.00 -29.43 -18.45
C THR A 33 38.62 -28.24 -17.55
N LYS A 34 38.16 -27.17 -18.14
CA LYS A 34 37.69 -25.98 -17.42
C LYS A 34 36.40 -26.26 -16.62
N LEU A 35 35.46 -26.94 -17.27
CA LEU A 35 34.22 -27.36 -16.63
C LEU A 35 34.46 -28.35 -15.48
N ALA A 36 35.40 -29.29 -15.64
CA ALA A 36 35.78 -30.24 -14.59
C ALA A 36 36.42 -29.52 -13.37
N ALA A 37 37.21 -28.47 -13.59
CA ALA A 37 37.80 -27.65 -12.54
C ALA A 37 36.73 -26.84 -11.79
N GLU A 38 35.76 -26.24 -12.51
CA GLU A 38 34.62 -25.50 -11.92
C GLU A 38 33.71 -26.43 -11.11
N VAL A 39 33.40 -27.63 -11.60
CA VAL A 39 32.60 -28.61 -10.86
C VAL A 39 33.32 -29.07 -9.58
N LYS A 40 34.65 -29.22 -9.61
CA LYS A 40 35.43 -29.54 -8.42
C LYS A 40 35.37 -28.40 -7.40
N ALA A 41 35.58 -27.16 -7.82
CA ALA A 41 35.51 -25.99 -6.93
C ALA A 41 34.11 -25.83 -6.31
N LEU A 42 33.04 -26.05 -7.08
CA LEU A 42 31.66 -26.03 -6.58
C LEU A 42 31.41 -27.13 -5.53
N ARG A 43 31.94 -28.34 -5.72
CA ARG A 43 31.81 -29.43 -4.74
C ARG A 43 32.56 -29.12 -3.45
N GLU A 44 33.72 -28.50 -3.53
CA GLU A 44 34.48 -28.07 -2.36
C GLU A 44 33.72 -26.98 -1.57
N THR A 45 33.18 -26.00 -2.26
CA THR A 45 32.33 -24.93 -1.66
C THR A 45 31.08 -25.51 -1.02
N LEU A 46 30.42 -26.45 -1.66
CA LEU A 46 29.22 -27.12 -1.12
C LEU A 46 29.56 -27.89 0.17
N SER A 47 30.68 -28.60 0.18
CA SER A 47 31.15 -29.35 1.38
C SER A 47 31.44 -28.39 2.55
N GLN A 48 32.08 -27.24 2.29
CA GLN A 48 32.32 -26.23 3.31
C GLN A 48 31.02 -25.64 3.86
N THR A 49 30.07 -25.36 3.00
CA THR A 49 28.76 -24.82 3.39
C THR A 49 27.98 -25.83 4.26
N GLN A 50 28.02 -27.11 3.90
CA GLN A 50 27.40 -28.18 4.70
C GLN A 50 28.03 -28.31 6.10
N GLN A 51 29.35 -28.16 6.21
CA GLN A 51 30.04 -28.17 7.50
C GLN A 51 29.66 -26.97 8.36
N GLN A 52 29.54 -25.79 7.77
CA GLN A 52 29.10 -24.60 8.50
C GLN A 52 27.65 -24.73 8.99
N LEU A 53 26.75 -25.28 8.16
CA LEU A 53 25.37 -25.53 8.58
C LEU A 53 25.28 -26.52 9.73
N ALA A 54 26.06 -27.60 9.69
CA ALA A 54 26.11 -28.57 10.79
C ALA A 54 26.67 -27.98 12.10
N ALA A 55 27.62 -27.03 11.99
CA ALA A 55 28.12 -26.31 13.16
C ALA A 55 27.05 -25.38 13.75
N GLN A 56 26.34 -24.62 12.94
CA GLN A 56 25.25 -23.77 13.42
C GLN A 56 24.09 -24.56 14.04
N GLN A 57 23.75 -25.72 13.49
CA GLN A 57 22.72 -26.59 14.06
C GLN A 57 23.12 -27.09 15.47
N ARG A 58 24.40 -27.44 15.68
CA ARG A 58 24.90 -27.81 17.01
C ARG A 58 24.84 -26.66 18.00
N GLU A 59 25.16 -25.46 17.57
CA GLU A 59 25.07 -24.25 18.40
C GLU A 59 23.63 -23.96 18.83
N ILE A 60 22.68 -24.09 17.90
CA ILE A 60 21.23 -23.96 18.18
C ILE A 60 20.78 -25.03 19.20
N GLU A 61 21.25 -26.26 19.08
CA GLU A 61 20.92 -27.32 20.06
C GLU A 61 21.49 -27.05 21.45
N ILE A 62 22.71 -26.51 21.53
CA ILE A 62 23.34 -26.10 22.80
C ILE A 62 22.52 -24.96 23.44
N LEU A 63 22.14 -23.95 22.66
CA LEU A 63 21.32 -22.84 23.15
C LEU A 63 19.93 -23.29 23.61
N LYS A 64 19.30 -24.21 22.89
CA LYS A 64 18.04 -24.85 23.32
C LYS A 64 18.16 -25.66 24.59
N ALA A 65 19.29 -26.34 24.78
CA ALA A 65 19.55 -27.09 26.01
C ALA A 65 19.79 -26.17 27.24
N GLN A 66 20.40 -25.00 27.00
CA GLN A 66 20.63 -23.99 28.04
C GLN A 66 19.37 -23.21 28.42
N SER A 67 18.38 -23.15 27.53
CA SER A 67 17.11 -22.44 27.74
C SER A 67 16.01 -23.27 28.43
N LYS A 68 16.26 -24.54 28.78
CA LYS A 68 15.30 -25.32 29.57
C LYS A 68 15.32 -24.85 31.03
N PRO A 69 14.17 -24.40 31.60
CA PRO A 69 14.08 -24.02 33.00
C PRO A 69 14.30 -25.25 33.88
N SER A 70 15.10 -25.09 34.92
CA SER A 70 15.29 -26.11 35.98
C SER A 70 13.99 -26.39 36.70
N PRO A 71 13.70 -27.64 37.08
CA PRO A 71 12.46 -27.97 37.77
C PRO A 71 12.49 -27.41 39.20
N THR A 72 11.66 -26.43 39.46
CA THR A 72 11.38 -25.93 40.81
C THR A 72 10.39 -26.87 41.49
N THR A 73 10.80 -27.47 42.56
CA THR A 73 10.00 -28.30 43.46
C THR A 73 8.85 -27.49 44.05
N SER A 74 7.62 -27.82 43.72
CA SER A 74 6.41 -27.26 44.35
C SER A 74 5.86 -28.23 45.37
N ALA A 75 5.75 -27.76 46.58
CA ALA A 75 5.00 -28.42 47.64
C ALA A 75 3.48 -28.26 47.41
N THR A 76 2.82 -29.37 47.62
CA THR A 76 1.36 -29.60 47.63
C THR A 76 0.59 -28.71 48.59
N ASN A 77 -0.57 -28.26 48.17
CA ASN A 77 -1.76 -28.20 49.04
C ASN A 77 -3.03 -28.46 48.26
N ASP A 78 -3.69 -29.53 48.68
CA ASP A 78 -5.03 -29.97 48.29
C ASP A 78 -6.12 -28.99 48.67
N LEU A 79 -7.10 -28.83 47.79
CA LEU A 79 -8.53 -28.76 48.19
C LEU A 79 -9.45 -29.11 47.02
N ARG A 80 -10.33 -30.00 47.32
CA ARG A 80 -11.30 -30.82 46.59
C ARG A 80 -12.31 -30.09 45.72
N THR A 81 -12.56 -30.68 44.57
CA THR A 81 -13.70 -31.04 43.70
C THR A 81 -15.14 -30.87 44.25
N PRO A 82 -16.26 -30.89 43.44
CA PRO A 82 -16.47 -31.79 42.29
C PRO A 82 -17.26 -31.25 41.08
N GLY A 83 -16.96 -31.78 39.90
CA GLY A 83 -17.90 -32.55 39.10
C GLY A 83 -18.67 -31.83 37.99
N SER A 84 -18.33 -32.12 36.76
CA SER A 84 -19.29 -32.65 35.78
C SER A 84 -18.57 -32.99 34.46
N GLU A 85 -18.65 -34.23 34.08
CA GLU A 85 -18.31 -34.80 32.78
C GLU A 85 -19.26 -34.29 31.70
N ALA A 86 -18.74 -34.05 30.51
CA ALA A 86 -19.45 -34.32 29.25
C ALA A 86 -18.43 -34.46 28.09
N THR A 87 -18.46 -35.65 27.62
CA THR A 87 -17.94 -36.31 26.42
C THR A 87 -17.68 -35.47 25.19
N ARG A 88 -16.53 -35.81 24.57
CA ARG A 88 -16.22 -35.58 23.16
C ARG A 88 -17.20 -36.28 22.24
N ASP A 89 -17.65 -35.61 21.20
CA ASP A 89 -17.87 -36.23 19.92
C ASP A 89 -17.60 -35.28 18.76
N SER A 90 -16.77 -35.79 17.87
CA SER A 90 -16.38 -35.20 16.61
C SER A 90 -17.43 -35.50 15.55
N ALA A 91 -18.03 -34.49 14.94
CA ALA A 91 -18.68 -34.65 13.65
C ALA A 91 -18.68 -33.31 12.89
N SER A 92 -17.99 -33.30 11.78
CA SER A 92 -18.13 -32.27 10.74
C SER A 92 -19.49 -32.39 10.08
N PRO A 93 -20.20 -31.28 9.86
CA PRO A 93 -21.31 -31.29 8.91
C PRO A 93 -20.83 -30.74 7.55
N SER A 94 -21.07 -31.58 6.57
CA SER A 94 -21.18 -31.26 5.15
C SER A 94 -22.18 -30.12 4.93
N LEU A 95 -21.78 -29.09 4.24
CA LEU A 95 -22.68 -28.04 3.76
C LEU A 95 -23.10 -28.35 2.34
N ALA A 96 -24.36 -28.66 2.17
CA ALA A 96 -25.04 -28.58 0.90
C ALA A 96 -25.54 -27.15 0.63
N PRO A 97 -25.67 -26.72 -0.63
CA PRO A 97 -25.84 -25.33 -1.02
C PRO A 97 -27.30 -24.90 -0.95
N THR A 98 -27.53 -23.70 -0.47
CA THR A 98 -28.85 -23.07 -0.62
C THR A 98 -28.72 -21.73 -1.35
N ALA A 99 -29.28 -21.78 -2.54
CA ALA A 99 -30.05 -20.79 -3.29
C ALA A 99 -29.55 -19.32 -3.33
N ALA A 100 -29.21 -19.01 -4.54
CA ALA A 100 -29.07 -17.69 -5.16
C ALA A 100 -30.31 -16.81 -5.01
N TYR A 101 -30.07 -15.52 -4.86
CA TYR A 101 -31.01 -14.51 -5.35
C TYR A 101 -30.27 -13.46 -6.19
N ALA A 102 -30.96 -13.07 -7.20
CA ALA A 102 -30.50 -12.37 -8.37
C ALA A 102 -30.84 -10.88 -8.34
N ALA A 103 -30.15 -10.09 -9.08
CA ALA A 103 -30.51 -8.71 -9.31
C ALA A 103 -30.00 -8.12 -10.63
N THR A 104 -30.79 -7.28 -11.23
CA THR A 104 -30.64 -6.71 -12.57
C THR A 104 -29.86 -5.41 -12.61
N ASN A 105 -29.21 -5.22 -13.75
CA ASN A 105 -28.40 -4.10 -14.18
C ASN A 105 -29.07 -2.73 -14.08
N THR A 106 -28.28 -1.73 -13.66
CA THR A 106 -28.33 -0.41 -14.27
C THR A 106 -26.91 0.12 -14.46
N ASN A 107 -26.50 0.22 -15.72
CA ASN A 107 -25.38 1.05 -16.12
C ASN A 107 -25.71 2.49 -15.79
N VAL A 108 -24.96 3.13 -14.93
CA VAL A 108 -24.94 4.58 -14.83
C VAL A 108 -23.88 5.10 -15.78
N GLU A 109 -24.29 5.28 -17.02
CA GLU A 109 -23.60 6.10 -17.99
C GLU A 109 -23.96 7.55 -17.68
N GLN A 110 -23.04 8.32 -17.12
CA GLN A 110 -23.23 9.76 -17.01
C GLN A 110 -22.98 10.42 -18.37
N GLN A 111 -24.05 10.57 -19.14
CA GLN A 111 -24.12 11.54 -20.23
C GLN A 111 -24.74 12.85 -19.73
N PRO A 112 -24.32 14.01 -20.28
CA PRO A 112 -24.98 15.28 -20.01
C PRO A 112 -26.38 15.30 -20.61
N PRO A 113 -27.32 16.11 -20.10
CA PRO A 113 -28.73 16.06 -20.47
C PRO A 113 -28.96 16.56 -21.89
N ALA A 114 -29.40 15.69 -22.75
CA ALA A 114 -30.06 16.05 -24.01
C ALA A 114 -31.49 15.50 -24.04
N GLN A 115 -32.40 16.33 -24.52
CA GLN A 115 -33.83 16.26 -24.44
C GLN A 115 -34.49 15.02 -25.08
N GLN A 116 -35.49 14.54 -24.36
CA GLN A 116 -36.75 13.87 -24.78
C GLN A 116 -36.86 13.22 -26.15
N GLY A 117 -36.97 11.92 -26.12
CA GLY A 117 -37.60 11.06 -27.11
C GLY A 117 -37.80 9.68 -26.49
N GLN A 118 -39.05 9.35 -26.15
CA GLN A 118 -39.40 8.00 -25.66
C GLN A 118 -39.28 7.00 -26.82
N GLU A 119 -38.14 6.39 -26.99
CA GLU A 119 -38.00 5.10 -27.65
C GLU A 119 -37.82 4.01 -26.60
N LYS A 120 -38.65 2.95 -26.71
CA LYS A 120 -38.54 1.75 -25.90
C LYS A 120 -37.19 1.11 -26.17
N HIS A 121 -36.21 1.35 -25.29
CA HIS A 121 -34.92 0.67 -25.35
C HIS A 121 -35.14 -0.82 -25.11
N LYS A 122 -34.81 -1.59 -26.14
CA LYS A 122 -34.52 -3.01 -26.02
C LYS A 122 -33.28 -3.12 -25.08
N PRO A 123 -33.26 -4.02 -24.06
CA PRO A 123 -32.09 -4.18 -23.22
C PRO A 123 -30.88 -4.48 -24.10
N GLU A 124 -29.89 -3.62 -24.10
CA GLU A 124 -28.61 -3.90 -24.76
C GLU A 124 -27.97 -5.12 -24.11
N GLU A 125 -27.57 -6.09 -24.91
CA GLU A 125 -26.80 -7.22 -24.43
C GLU A 125 -25.46 -6.68 -23.89
N PRO A 126 -24.97 -7.19 -22.72
CA PRO A 126 -23.70 -6.73 -22.17
C PRO A 126 -22.58 -6.94 -23.19
N GLN A 127 -21.83 -5.87 -23.46
CA GLN A 127 -20.84 -5.81 -24.56
C GLN A 127 -19.54 -6.57 -24.26
N PHE A 128 -19.32 -7.04 -23.03
CA PHE A 128 -18.13 -7.78 -22.59
C PHE A 128 -18.51 -9.06 -21.83
N PRO A 129 -17.56 -9.99 -21.63
CA PRO A 129 -17.86 -11.25 -20.94
C PRO A 129 -18.42 -10.99 -19.54
N SER A 130 -19.70 -11.10 -19.41
CA SER A 130 -20.45 -11.04 -18.17
C SER A 130 -21.39 -12.22 -18.09
N PHE A 131 -21.61 -12.70 -16.87
CA PHE A 131 -22.47 -13.86 -16.60
C PHE A 131 -23.68 -13.39 -15.80
N LYS A 132 -24.86 -13.71 -16.28
CA LYS A 132 -26.07 -13.52 -15.48
C LYS A 132 -26.23 -14.69 -14.51
N ILE A 133 -26.35 -14.39 -13.23
CA ILE A 133 -26.65 -15.35 -12.17
C ILE A 133 -27.97 -14.90 -11.54
N GLY A 134 -29.07 -15.43 -12.05
CA GLY A 134 -30.40 -14.90 -11.76
C GLY A 134 -30.58 -13.51 -12.38
N GLU A 135 -30.80 -12.49 -11.56
CA GLU A 135 -30.85 -11.09 -12.01
C GLU A 135 -29.52 -10.35 -11.83
N ALA A 136 -28.53 -10.94 -11.13
CA ALA A 136 -27.21 -10.35 -10.95
C ALA A 136 -26.33 -10.51 -12.20
N VAL A 137 -25.44 -9.55 -12.40
CA VAL A 137 -24.41 -9.59 -13.44
C VAL A 137 -23.05 -9.69 -12.79
N LEU A 138 -22.33 -10.77 -13.10
CA LEU A 138 -20.94 -10.99 -12.72
C LEU A 138 -20.05 -10.64 -13.90
N SER A 139 -19.11 -9.73 -13.69
CA SER A 139 -18.09 -9.33 -14.66
C SER A 139 -16.69 -9.60 -14.10
N PHE A 140 -15.80 -10.14 -14.93
CA PHE A 140 -14.38 -10.32 -14.60
C PHE A 140 -13.54 -9.27 -15.31
N GLY A 141 -12.57 -8.71 -14.58
CA GLY A 141 -11.65 -7.70 -15.10
C GLY A 141 -10.26 -7.84 -14.53
N GLY A 142 -9.46 -6.80 -14.74
CA GLY A 142 -8.08 -6.74 -14.33
C GLY A 142 -7.14 -6.50 -15.49
N PHE A 143 -5.88 -6.87 -15.30
CA PHE A 143 -4.85 -6.76 -16.34
C PHE A 143 -3.70 -7.73 -16.09
N ALA A 144 -3.04 -8.16 -17.16
CA ALA A 144 -1.75 -8.80 -17.11
C ALA A 144 -0.67 -7.74 -17.33
N ASP A 145 0.35 -7.74 -16.47
CA ASP A 145 1.40 -6.74 -16.44
C ASP A 145 2.77 -7.37 -16.59
N PHE A 146 3.64 -6.70 -17.33
CA PHE A 146 5.06 -6.99 -17.41
C PHE A 146 5.83 -5.70 -17.18
N GLU A 147 6.54 -5.62 -16.08
CA GLU A 147 7.16 -4.41 -15.59
C GLU A 147 8.65 -4.57 -15.38
N ASN A 148 9.40 -3.54 -15.71
CA ASN A 148 10.82 -3.41 -15.43
C ASN A 148 11.04 -2.18 -14.56
N ILE A 149 11.86 -2.35 -13.53
CA ILE A 149 12.17 -1.31 -12.55
C ILE A 149 13.69 -1.16 -12.51
N PHE A 150 14.14 0.07 -12.71
CA PHE A 150 15.53 0.45 -12.50
C PHE A 150 15.60 1.50 -11.38
N ARG A 151 16.46 1.28 -10.38
CA ARG A 151 16.73 2.22 -9.30
C ARG A 151 18.21 2.51 -9.21
N THR A 152 18.57 3.78 -9.01
CA THR A 152 19.97 4.20 -8.82
C THR A 152 20.53 3.84 -7.45
N THR A 153 19.69 3.35 -6.54
CA THR A 153 20.02 3.04 -5.16
C THR A 153 19.22 1.83 -4.73
N ASN A 154 19.86 0.83 -4.11
CA ASN A 154 19.18 -0.37 -3.63
C ASN A 154 18.49 -0.08 -2.29
N THR A 155 17.18 -0.01 -2.28
CA THR A 155 16.36 0.23 -1.07
C THR A 155 16.17 -1.02 -0.21
N GLN A 156 16.63 -2.20 -0.68
CA GLN A 156 16.37 -3.51 -0.06
C GLN A 156 14.88 -3.87 0.05
N SER A 157 14.02 -3.08 -0.57
CA SER A 157 12.61 -3.39 -0.69
C SER A 157 12.37 -4.39 -1.81
N ASN A 158 11.23 -5.06 -1.79
CA ASN A 158 10.79 -5.90 -2.89
C ASN A 158 10.51 -5.03 -4.13
N ILE A 159 9.41 -5.19 -4.76
CA ILE A 159 9.01 -4.45 -5.96
C ILE A 159 8.60 -3.02 -5.65
N ALA A 160 7.81 -2.81 -4.59
CA ALA A 160 7.45 -1.48 -4.11
C ALA A 160 8.66 -0.77 -3.50
N THR A 161 8.79 0.52 -3.77
CA THR A 161 9.87 1.31 -3.19
C THR A 161 9.55 1.67 -1.75
N ASP A 162 10.44 1.35 -0.82
CA ASP A 162 10.37 1.88 0.54
C ASP A 162 10.85 3.34 0.54
N PHE A 163 9.91 4.26 0.49
CA PHE A 163 10.18 5.71 0.46
C PHE A 163 10.90 6.20 1.70
N GLY A 164 10.65 5.55 2.85
CA GLY A 164 11.24 5.89 4.14
C GLY A 164 12.66 5.39 4.36
N ALA A 165 13.12 4.40 3.58
CA ALA A 165 14.37 3.69 3.79
C ALA A 165 15.43 3.90 2.69
N ILE A 166 15.30 4.94 1.85
CA ILE A 166 16.29 5.24 0.82
C ILE A 166 17.69 5.38 1.44
N PRO A 167 18.70 4.55 1.04
CA PRO A 167 20.03 4.59 1.61
C PRO A 167 20.79 5.86 1.24
N TYR A 168 21.64 6.32 2.15
CA TYR A 168 22.50 7.47 1.91
C TYR A 168 23.69 7.12 1.00
N ASN A 169 24.13 8.05 0.16
CA ASN A 169 25.20 7.86 -0.80
C ASN A 169 26.60 7.65 -0.20
N ASN A 170 26.78 7.86 1.10
CA ASN A 170 27.98 7.51 1.86
C ASN A 170 27.97 6.07 2.39
N THR A 171 26.94 5.29 2.10
CA THR A 171 26.85 3.85 2.40
C THR A 171 27.06 3.02 1.14
N ALA A 172 27.45 1.76 1.29
CA ALA A 172 27.59 0.84 0.16
C ALA A 172 26.24 0.68 -0.57
N GLN A 173 25.15 0.51 0.16
CA GLN A 173 23.80 0.36 -0.40
C GLN A 173 23.35 1.58 -1.22
N GLY A 174 23.72 2.79 -0.79
CA GLY A 174 23.41 4.01 -1.52
C GLY A 174 24.15 4.16 -2.85
N ARG A 175 25.08 3.24 -3.17
CA ARG A 175 25.86 3.22 -4.41
C ARG A 175 25.60 2.01 -5.28
N VAL A 176 24.73 1.10 -4.85
CA VAL A 176 24.34 -0.09 -5.61
C VAL A 176 23.07 0.23 -6.39
N THR A 177 23.16 0.15 -7.70
CA THR A 177 21.98 0.21 -8.58
C THR A 177 21.27 -1.15 -8.58
N GLU A 178 19.98 -1.14 -8.85
CA GLU A 178 19.22 -2.38 -9.01
C GLU A 178 18.34 -2.36 -10.26
N TRP A 179 18.18 -3.54 -10.82
CA TRP A 179 17.23 -3.81 -11.90
C TRP A 179 16.36 -4.99 -11.49
N ARG A 180 15.05 -4.85 -11.68
CA ARG A 180 14.08 -5.91 -11.45
C ARG A 180 13.12 -6.01 -12.62
N THR A 181 12.71 -7.22 -12.94
CA THR A 181 11.66 -7.51 -13.90
C THR A 181 10.60 -8.34 -13.22
N THR A 182 9.34 -8.01 -13.38
CA THR A 182 8.26 -8.66 -12.65
C THR A 182 6.95 -8.68 -13.41
N ALA A 183 6.07 -9.61 -13.02
CA ALA A 183 4.66 -9.66 -13.38
C ALA A 183 3.72 -9.58 -12.14
N GLN A 184 4.28 -9.29 -10.95
CA GLN A 184 3.54 -9.32 -9.68
C GLN A 184 2.38 -8.33 -9.60
N PHE A 185 2.44 -7.25 -10.40
CA PHE A 185 1.37 -6.25 -10.43
C PHE A 185 0.18 -6.64 -11.31
N SER A 186 0.27 -7.77 -12.02
CA SER A 186 -0.90 -8.35 -12.68
C SER A 186 -2.06 -8.45 -11.70
N ARG A 187 -3.24 -8.06 -12.14
CA ARG A 187 -4.41 -7.88 -11.28
C ARG A 187 -5.62 -8.62 -11.82
N LEU A 188 -6.38 -9.21 -10.92
CA LEU A 188 -7.67 -9.81 -11.21
C LEU A 188 -8.74 -9.16 -10.35
N ASN A 189 -9.90 -8.90 -10.95
CA ASN A 189 -11.07 -8.46 -10.21
C ASN A 189 -12.35 -9.15 -10.69
N ALA A 190 -13.33 -9.15 -9.82
CA ALA A 190 -14.70 -9.56 -10.12
C ALA A 190 -15.66 -8.52 -9.53
N THR A 191 -16.66 -8.13 -10.33
CA THR A 191 -17.72 -7.22 -9.91
C THR A 191 -19.05 -7.91 -10.09
N ILE A 192 -19.87 -7.88 -9.05
CA ILE A 192 -21.26 -8.33 -9.09
C ILE A 192 -22.13 -7.09 -8.89
N THR A 193 -23.01 -6.82 -9.84
CA THR A 193 -23.96 -5.70 -9.75
C THR A 193 -25.39 -6.19 -9.84
N GLY A 194 -26.29 -5.46 -9.19
CA GLY A 194 -27.68 -5.76 -9.32
C GLY A 194 -28.63 -4.88 -8.53
N SER A 195 -29.92 -4.92 -8.89
CA SER A 195 -30.98 -4.16 -8.22
C SER A 195 -32.10 -5.07 -7.78
N PHE A 196 -32.53 -4.94 -6.53
CA PHE A 196 -33.69 -5.66 -6.01
C PHE A 196 -34.47 -4.79 -5.02
N SER A 197 -35.78 -4.79 -5.12
CA SER A 197 -36.67 -4.07 -4.20
C SER A 197 -36.25 -2.60 -3.93
N GLY A 198 -35.74 -1.89 -4.95
CA GLY A 198 -35.29 -0.51 -4.83
C GLY A 198 -33.93 -0.31 -4.16
N ASN A 199 -33.14 -1.41 -4.04
CA ASN A 199 -31.76 -1.37 -3.59
C ASN A 199 -30.85 -1.72 -4.77
N ASP A 200 -29.83 -0.94 -5.01
CA ASP A 200 -28.74 -1.25 -5.93
C ASP A 200 -27.56 -1.79 -5.11
N VAL A 201 -27.06 -2.96 -5.52
CA VAL A 201 -25.95 -3.64 -4.83
C VAL A 201 -24.79 -3.78 -5.78
N THR A 202 -23.61 -3.44 -5.30
CA THR A 202 -22.34 -3.74 -5.94
C THR A 202 -21.46 -4.52 -4.97
N ALA A 203 -21.00 -5.71 -5.37
CA ALA A 203 -19.94 -6.40 -4.67
C ALA A 203 -18.69 -6.43 -5.56
N TYR A 204 -17.54 -6.17 -4.97
CA TYR A 204 -16.27 -6.08 -5.68
C TYR A 204 -15.18 -6.85 -4.96
N VAL A 205 -14.39 -7.62 -5.73
CA VAL A 205 -13.20 -8.31 -5.24
C VAL A 205 -12.05 -8.01 -6.18
N GLU A 206 -10.90 -7.62 -5.64
CA GLU A 206 -9.68 -7.36 -6.39
C GLU A 206 -8.47 -7.98 -5.71
N SER A 207 -7.59 -8.59 -6.49
CA SER A 207 -6.37 -9.24 -6.02
C SER A 207 -5.21 -9.01 -6.97
N ASP A 208 -3.97 -9.13 -6.45
CA ASP A 208 -2.72 -9.15 -7.20
C ASP A 208 -1.77 -10.24 -6.65
N PHE A 209 -0.54 -10.30 -7.15
CA PHE A 209 0.47 -11.27 -6.74
C PHE A 209 1.62 -10.62 -5.95
N SER A 210 1.37 -9.48 -5.32
CA SER A 210 2.35 -8.73 -4.54
C SER A 210 2.19 -8.95 -3.02
N GLY A 211 1.81 -10.15 -2.62
CA GLY A 211 1.81 -10.60 -1.22
C GLY A 211 3.23 -10.85 -0.70
N ASN A 212 3.33 -11.20 0.57
CA ASN A 212 4.60 -11.56 1.19
C ASN A 212 5.04 -12.94 0.70
N ASP A 213 6.11 -12.98 -0.07
CA ASP A 213 6.71 -14.24 -0.51
C ASP A 213 7.46 -14.91 0.64
N ALA A 214 7.35 -16.24 0.72
CA ALA A 214 8.17 -16.99 1.64
C ALA A 214 9.66 -16.81 1.25
N PRO A 215 10.54 -16.50 2.21
CA PRO A 215 11.96 -16.34 1.94
C PRO A 215 12.59 -17.69 1.62
N ASN A 216 12.49 -18.14 0.39
CA ASN A 216 13.14 -19.35 -0.07
C ASN A 216 14.19 -19.00 -1.12
N VAL A 217 15.42 -18.86 -0.67
CA VAL A 217 16.58 -18.54 -1.52
C VAL A 217 16.93 -19.62 -2.54
N TYR A 218 16.42 -20.86 -2.38
CA TYR A 218 16.76 -21.98 -3.27
C TYR A 218 15.72 -22.25 -4.36
N GLN A 219 14.55 -21.64 -4.28
CA GLN A 219 13.48 -21.80 -5.26
C GLN A 219 13.02 -20.44 -5.78
N SER A 220 13.88 -19.80 -6.55
CA SER A 220 13.50 -18.61 -7.30
C SER A 220 12.66 -19.00 -8.52
N VAL A 221 11.46 -19.47 -8.27
CA VAL A 221 10.49 -19.83 -9.33
C VAL A 221 9.52 -18.69 -9.64
N ASN A 222 9.76 -17.49 -9.09
CA ASN A 222 8.83 -16.34 -9.17
C ASN A 222 7.38 -16.73 -8.81
N GLY A 223 7.24 -17.63 -7.84
CA GLY A 223 5.96 -18.08 -7.31
C GLY A 223 5.39 -17.08 -6.32
N HIS A 224 5.02 -15.91 -6.82
CA HIS A 224 4.57 -14.79 -6.00
C HIS A 224 3.26 -15.08 -5.27
N THR A 225 3.19 -14.63 -4.02
CA THR A 225 2.02 -14.85 -3.16
C THR A 225 0.86 -13.97 -3.59
N HIS A 226 -0.29 -14.61 -3.77
CA HIS A 226 -1.56 -13.93 -4.05
C HIS A 226 -1.97 -13.05 -2.87
N ARG A 227 -2.36 -11.80 -3.15
CA ARG A 227 -2.79 -10.80 -2.16
C ARG A 227 -4.19 -10.31 -2.48
N LEU A 228 -5.09 -10.44 -1.52
CA LEU A 228 -6.40 -9.80 -1.58
C LEU A 228 -6.22 -8.29 -1.33
N ARG A 229 -6.70 -7.47 -2.25
CA ARG A 229 -6.57 -6.00 -2.22
C ARG A 229 -7.83 -5.34 -1.71
N LEU A 230 -8.91 -5.49 -2.45
CA LEU A 230 -10.21 -4.92 -2.17
C LEU A 230 -11.25 -6.04 -2.16
N TYR A 231 -12.17 -5.98 -1.22
CA TYR A 231 -13.37 -6.81 -1.21
C TYR A 231 -14.43 -6.13 -0.35
N PHE A 232 -15.49 -5.71 -0.98
CA PHE A 232 -16.55 -5.00 -0.30
C PHE A 232 -17.90 -5.26 -0.96
N ALA A 233 -18.95 -4.96 -0.21
CA ALA A 233 -20.30 -4.82 -0.71
C ALA A 233 -20.78 -3.38 -0.46
N ASP A 234 -21.36 -2.77 -1.47
CA ASP A 234 -21.94 -1.44 -1.48
C ASP A 234 -23.43 -1.55 -1.80
N LEU A 235 -24.26 -0.96 -0.96
CA LEU A 235 -25.72 -0.96 -1.06
C LEU A 235 -26.23 0.48 -1.17
N LYS A 236 -26.87 0.81 -2.28
CA LYS A 236 -27.52 2.11 -2.49
C LYS A 236 -29.04 1.96 -2.42
N ARG A 237 -29.67 2.79 -1.60
CA ARG A 237 -31.13 2.87 -1.47
C ARG A 237 -31.58 4.32 -1.42
N GLY A 238 -32.20 4.78 -2.50
CA GLY A 238 -32.60 6.17 -2.64
C GLY A 238 -31.39 7.12 -2.51
N LYS A 239 -31.35 7.92 -1.45
CA LYS A 239 -30.26 8.86 -1.18
C LYS A 239 -29.20 8.31 -0.22
N TRP A 240 -29.31 7.10 0.24
CA TRP A 240 -28.41 6.45 1.19
C TRP A 240 -27.53 5.42 0.52
N GLU A 241 -26.28 5.39 0.93
CA GLU A 241 -25.27 4.40 0.55
C GLU A 241 -24.66 3.78 1.80
N PHE A 242 -24.52 2.46 1.80
CA PHE A 242 -23.94 1.67 2.89
C PHE A 242 -22.88 0.76 2.30
N LEU A 243 -21.66 0.87 2.78
CA LEU A 243 -20.56 0.00 2.35
C LEU A 243 -19.99 -0.74 3.55
N ALA A 244 -19.68 -2.02 3.35
CA ALA A 244 -18.95 -2.85 4.31
C ALA A 244 -17.94 -3.73 3.58
N GLY A 245 -16.71 -3.81 4.12
CA GLY A 245 -15.64 -4.63 3.58
C GLY A 245 -14.29 -3.96 3.68
N GLN A 246 -13.38 -4.31 2.79
CA GLN A 246 -12.07 -3.68 2.69
C GLN A 246 -11.96 -2.92 1.36
N THR A 247 -11.70 -1.63 1.45
CA THR A 247 -11.39 -0.80 0.27
C THR A 247 -10.37 0.27 0.63
N TRP A 248 -10.16 1.24 -0.25
CA TRP A 248 -9.33 2.38 0.04
C TRP A 248 -10.01 3.30 1.06
N SER A 249 -9.25 3.71 2.06
CA SER A 249 -9.71 4.64 3.09
C SER A 249 -10.43 5.86 2.52
N TRP A 250 -11.40 6.36 3.25
CA TRP A 250 -12.07 7.61 2.91
C TRP A 250 -11.17 8.85 2.99
N LEU A 251 -9.95 8.75 3.53
CA LEU A 251 -8.93 9.80 3.38
C LEU A 251 -8.30 9.80 1.98
N MET A 252 -8.40 8.69 1.22
CA MET A 252 -7.95 8.72 -0.17
C MET A 252 -8.82 9.66 -1.00
N PRO A 253 -8.23 10.61 -1.77
CA PRO A 253 -9.00 11.50 -2.62
C PRO A 253 -9.83 10.78 -3.68
N ASN A 254 -11.03 11.29 -3.95
CA ASN A 254 -11.88 10.81 -5.04
C ASN A 254 -11.73 11.70 -6.29
N ARG A 255 -12.05 11.13 -7.46
CA ARG A 255 -12.23 11.89 -8.70
C ARG A 255 -13.63 12.48 -8.81
N ASN A 256 -14.61 11.75 -8.28
CA ASN A 256 -16.02 12.12 -8.22
C ASN A 256 -16.65 11.45 -7.01
N GLY A 257 -17.63 12.08 -6.39
CA GLY A 257 -18.45 11.53 -5.32
C GLY A 257 -17.68 10.92 -4.16
N THR A 258 -18.20 9.82 -3.65
CA THR A 258 -17.65 9.06 -2.53
C THR A 258 -17.45 7.58 -2.87
N GLY A 259 -17.54 7.22 -4.15
CA GLY A 259 -17.55 5.84 -4.61
C GLY A 259 -16.26 5.08 -4.26
N PRO A 260 -16.38 3.77 -3.97
CA PRO A 260 -15.26 2.93 -3.57
C PRO A 260 -14.50 2.30 -4.73
N MET A 261 -15.04 2.39 -5.94
CA MET A 261 -14.44 1.72 -7.09
C MET A 261 -13.12 2.39 -7.48
N PRO A 262 -12.11 1.64 -7.97
CA PRO A 262 -10.85 2.23 -8.40
C PRO A 262 -10.99 3.39 -9.40
N VAL A 263 -12.04 3.38 -10.24
CA VAL A 263 -12.33 4.45 -11.19
C VAL A 263 -12.80 5.75 -10.51
N ASP A 264 -13.38 5.66 -9.32
CA ASP A 264 -13.88 6.82 -8.57
C ASP A 264 -12.76 7.52 -7.80
N LEU A 265 -11.62 6.84 -7.60
CA LEU A 265 -10.52 7.33 -6.78
C LEU A 265 -9.53 8.15 -7.60
N ALA A 266 -8.93 9.14 -6.97
CA ALA A 266 -7.84 9.94 -7.55
C ALA A 266 -6.50 9.18 -7.50
N LEU A 267 -6.50 7.91 -7.94
CA LEU A 267 -5.27 7.14 -8.12
C LEU A 267 -4.37 7.83 -9.14
N THR A 268 -3.08 7.94 -8.81
CA THR A 268 -2.09 8.50 -9.72
C THR A 268 -1.74 7.49 -10.82
N TYR A 269 -1.10 7.96 -11.90
CA TYR A 269 -0.54 7.08 -12.93
C TYR A 269 0.78 6.44 -12.52
N ASN A 270 1.24 6.67 -11.28
CA ASN A 270 2.47 6.10 -10.77
C ASN A 270 2.39 4.56 -10.75
N GLU A 271 3.40 3.92 -11.32
CA GLU A 271 3.48 2.46 -11.41
C GLU A 271 4.02 1.81 -10.13
N ASP A 272 4.64 2.56 -9.22
CA ASP A 272 5.10 2.06 -7.92
C ASP A 272 3.91 1.67 -7.01
N GLN A 273 3.20 0.60 -7.39
CA GLN A 273 1.98 0.09 -6.77
C GLN A 273 0.84 1.13 -6.69
N ASN A 274 0.81 2.09 -7.61
CA ASN A 274 -0.07 3.26 -7.60
C ASN A 274 0.14 4.18 -6.38
N LEU A 275 1.28 4.10 -5.71
CA LEU A 275 1.60 4.94 -4.57
C LEU A 275 2.30 6.22 -5.03
N ALA A 276 2.01 7.32 -4.35
CA ALA A 276 2.71 8.58 -4.50
C ALA A 276 2.91 9.20 -3.11
N VAL A 277 4.10 9.75 -2.88
CA VAL A 277 4.35 10.55 -1.68
C VAL A 277 3.40 11.74 -1.66
N GLY A 278 2.86 12.07 -0.52
CA GLY A 278 1.96 13.19 -0.34
C GLY A 278 0.46 12.86 -0.44
N VAL A 279 0.10 11.60 -0.71
CA VAL A 279 -1.29 11.14 -0.74
C VAL A 279 -1.53 10.15 0.39
N PRO A 280 -2.60 10.30 1.21
CA PRO A 280 -2.98 9.26 2.15
C PRO A 280 -3.41 7.99 1.42
N TYR A 281 -2.70 6.91 1.66
CA TYR A 281 -3.00 5.59 1.10
C TYR A 281 -3.12 4.56 2.21
N THR A 282 -4.30 4.05 2.41
CA THR A 282 -4.45 2.80 3.16
C THR A 282 -5.60 2.00 2.59
N ARG A 283 -5.54 0.70 2.73
CA ARG A 283 -6.66 -0.21 2.47
C ARG A 283 -7.04 -0.79 3.81
N ALA A 284 -8.20 -0.44 4.28
CA ALA A 284 -8.70 -0.84 5.58
C ALA A 284 -10.00 -1.60 5.47
N ALA A 285 -10.25 -2.50 6.40
CA ALA A 285 -11.59 -3.00 6.65
C ALA A 285 -12.42 -1.84 7.21
N GLU A 286 -13.58 -1.60 6.62
CA GLU A 286 -14.37 -0.42 6.94
C GLU A 286 -15.88 -0.68 6.87
N PHE A 287 -16.63 0.14 7.57
CA PHE A 287 -18.06 0.32 7.39
C PHE A 287 -18.34 1.82 7.28
N ARG A 288 -19.07 2.22 6.24
CA ARG A 288 -19.42 3.63 6.02
C ARG A 288 -20.85 3.82 5.58
N VAL A 289 -21.40 4.97 5.92
CA VAL A 289 -22.73 5.43 5.53
C VAL A 289 -22.60 6.79 4.89
N ALA A 290 -23.09 6.91 3.66
CA ALA A 290 -23.12 8.18 2.94
C ALA A 290 -24.56 8.58 2.61
N TYR A 291 -24.81 9.88 2.54
CA TYR A 291 -26.07 10.50 2.13
C TYR A 291 -25.83 11.42 0.95
N HIS A 292 -26.61 11.23 -0.12
CA HIS A 292 -26.56 11.98 -1.37
C HIS A 292 -27.81 12.83 -1.50
N PRO A 293 -27.87 14.07 -0.95
CA PRO A 293 -29.05 14.91 -1.02
C PRO A 293 -29.46 15.24 -2.44
N ASN A 294 -28.51 15.40 -3.34
CA ASN A 294 -28.67 15.65 -4.76
C ASN A 294 -27.44 15.15 -5.55
N GLU A 295 -27.40 15.39 -6.86
CA GLU A 295 -26.31 14.97 -7.75
C GLU A 295 -24.95 15.69 -7.52
N HIS A 296 -24.95 16.76 -6.75
CA HIS A 296 -23.75 17.58 -6.50
C HIS A 296 -23.10 17.31 -5.16
N TRP A 297 -23.86 16.94 -4.14
CA TRP A 297 -23.37 16.82 -2.79
C TRP A 297 -23.46 15.40 -2.27
N SER A 298 -22.40 14.98 -1.60
CA SER A 298 -22.40 13.76 -0.81
C SER A 298 -21.75 14.05 0.56
N ALA A 299 -22.25 13.41 1.59
CA ALA A 299 -21.68 13.52 2.94
C ALA A 299 -21.86 12.21 3.69
N GLY A 300 -20.91 11.86 4.54
CA GLY A 300 -21.04 10.63 5.33
C GLY A 300 -20.02 10.49 6.43
N VAL A 301 -20.16 9.39 7.16
CA VAL A 301 -19.28 8.97 8.25
C VAL A 301 -18.98 7.48 8.09
N GLY A 302 -17.82 7.07 8.57
CA GLY A 302 -17.39 5.69 8.55
C GLY A 302 -16.46 5.35 9.69
N ILE A 303 -16.25 4.06 9.88
CA ILE A 303 -15.23 3.52 10.78
C ILE A 303 -14.28 2.66 9.97
N GLU A 304 -13.00 2.74 10.29
CA GLU A 304 -11.93 1.96 9.66
C GLU A 304 -11.12 1.19 10.71
N ASP A 305 -10.48 0.12 10.28
CA ASP A 305 -9.56 -0.64 11.11
C ASP A 305 -8.36 0.24 11.48
N PRO A 306 -8.13 0.51 12.78
CA PRO A 306 -7.10 1.42 13.24
C PRO A 306 -5.74 0.73 13.31
N ASN A 307 -4.67 1.52 13.42
CA ASN A 307 -3.33 1.00 13.64
C ASN A 307 -2.54 1.87 14.61
N GLN A 308 -1.99 1.28 15.68
CA GLN A 308 -1.06 1.93 16.61
C GLN A 308 0.39 1.80 16.10
N PHE A 309 0.68 2.38 14.94
CA PHE A 309 1.95 2.20 14.26
C PHE A 309 3.06 3.07 14.85
N ILE A 310 4.16 2.44 15.29
CA ILE A 310 5.38 3.13 15.69
C ILE A 310 6.57 2.80 14.75
N GLY A 311 6.46 1.73 13.97
CA GLY A 311 7.54 1.23 13.13
C GLY A 311 8.81 0.92 13.94
N THR A 312 9.95 0.98 13.28
CA THR A 312 11.26 0.90 13.91
C THR A 312 11.84 2.28 14.27
N PHE A 313 10.99 3.32 14.26
CA PHE A 313 11.43 4.72 14.34
C PHE A 313 11.53 5.24 15.77
N VAL A 314 10.75 4.66 16.70
CA VAL A 314 10.56 5.18 18.05
C VAL A 314 11.49 4.50 19.04
N ALA A 315 12.33 5.31 19.71
CA ALA A 315 13.07 4.84 20.89
C ALA A 315 12.14 4.84 22.11
N LEU A 316 12.02 3.70 22.78
CA LEU A 316 11.15 3.49 23.94
C LEU A 316 11.89 3.74 25.27
N PRO A 317 11.16 4.12 26.38
CA PRO A 317 11.76 4.24 27.70
C PRO A 317 12.37 2.92 28.17
N ALA A 318 13.58 2.96 28.69
CA ALA A 318 14.36 1.76 29.04
C ALA A 318 13.64 0.83 30.03
N ALA A 319 13.03 1.40 31.10
CA ALA A 319 12.30 0.60 32.09
C ALA A 319 10.92 0.09 31.58
N PHE A 320 10.42 0.60 30.46
CA PHE A 320 9.12 0.24 29.88
C PHE A 320 9.25 -0.29 28.44
N ASN A 321 10.41 -0.78 28.04
CA ASN A 321 10.66 -1.23 26.67
C ASN A 321 9.69 -2.34 26.22
N SER A 322 9.19 -3.16 27.13
CA SER A 322 8.19 -4.20 26.88
C SER A 322 6.86 -3.68 26.32
N ILE A 323 6.55 -2.39 26.51
CA ILE A 323 5.34 -1.76 25.95
C ILE A 323 5.33 -1.81 24.42
N GLY A 324 6.50 -1.91 23.80
CA GLY A 324 6.63 -2.02 22.35
C GLY A 324 5.86 -3.18 21.73
N SER A 325 5.62 -4.26 22.48
CA SER A 325 4.82 -5.40 22.02
C SER A 325 3.31 -5.08 21.84
N GLN A 326 2.85 -3.93 22.34
CA GLN A 326 1.47 -3.48 22.21
C GLN A 326 1.25 -2.56 21.00
N PHE A 327 2.32 -2.24 20.29
CA PHE A 327 2.29 -1.38 19.10
C PHE A 327 2.71 -2.14 17.84
N ASP A 328 2.26 -1.67 16.69
CA ASP A 328 2.75 -2.18 15.42
C ASP A 328 4.14 -1.58 15.10
N SER A 329 5.14 -2.44 15.12
CA SER A 329 6.52 -2.10 14.74
C SER A 329 6.84 -2.36 13.27
N GLY A 330 5.83 -2.62 12.44
CA GLY A 330 5.99 -3.02 11.05
C GLY A 330 6.05 -4.53 10.83
N ALA A 331 5.91 -5.32 11.90
CA ALA A 331 5.87 -6.79 11.83
C ALA A 331 4.48 -7.34 11.50
N GLN A 332 3.50 -6.48 11.23
CA GLN A 332 2.09 -6.81 10.93
C GLN A 332 1.42 -7.67 12.01
N ILE A 333 1.89 -7.56 13.25
CA ILE A 333 1.23 -8.18 14.40
C ILE A 333 0.05 -7.27 14.76
N GLY A 334 -1.13 -7.83 14.95
CA GLY A 334 -2.31 -7.09 15.37
C GLY A 334 -2.03 -6.31 16.65
N ALA A 335 -1.93 -4.99 16.54
CA ALA A 335 -1.80 -4.10 17.68
C ALA A 335 -3.13 -4.04 18.44
N ALA A 336 -3.06 -3.87 19.76
CA ALA A 336 -4.26 -3.72 20.58
C ALA A 336 -4.79 -2.29 20.46
N ASN A 337 -5.67 -2.01 19.51
CA ASN A 337 -6.18 -0.66 19.26
C ASN A 337 -7.26 -0.25 20.29
N ALA A 338 -7.34 1.06 20.60
CA ALA A 338 -8.28 1.58 21.57
C ALA A 338 -9.74 1.57 21.07
N PHE A 339 -9.95 2.00 19.84
CA PHE A 339 -11.23 2.08 19.15
C PHE A 339 -10.95 2.20 17.63
N PRO A 340 -11.95 1.94 16.77
CA PRO A 340 -11.77 2.12 15.32
C PRO A 340 -11.49 3.59 14.98
N ASP A 341 -10.75 3.84 13.93
CA ASP A 341 -10.63 5.17 13.37
C ASP A 341 -12.01 5.63 12.86
N ILE A 342 -12.38 6.86 13.16
CA ILE A 342 -13.66 7.45 12.74
C ILE A 342 -13.37 8.48 11.66
N LEU A 343 -13.99 8.30 10.50
CA LEU A 343 -13.83 9.20 9.37
C LEU A 343 -15.12 9.90 9.01
N SER A 344 -14.98 11.08 8.45
CA SER A 344 -16.07 11.82 7.81
C SER A 344 -15.61 12.37 6.48
N LYS A 345 -16.52 12.46 5.52
CA LYS A 345 -16.24 13.06 4.21
C LYS A 345 -17.44 13.83 3.71
N VAL A 346 -17.17 14.99 3.11
CA VAL A 346 -18.13 15.79 2.35
C VAL A 346 -17.53 16.08 1.00
N THR A 347 -18.31 15.84 -0.07
CA THR A 347 -17.86 16.10 -1.44
C THR A 347 -18.85 17.00 -2.19
N TYR A 348 -18.32 17.74 -3.13
CA TYR A 348 -19.08 18.53 -4.09
C TYR A 348 -18.61 18.22 -5.52
N ASP A 349 -19.54 17.86 -6.37
CA ASP A 349 -19.35 17.62 -7.79
C ASP A 349 -20.17 18.62 -8.59
N GLY A 350 -19.54 19.33 -9.50
CA GLY A 350 -20.23 20.34 -10.28
C GLY A 350 -19.37 21.01 -11.33
N LYS A 351 -19.76 22.22 -11.71
CA LYS A 351 -19.00 23.06 -12.64
C LYS A 351 -18.55 24.33 -11.95
N PHE A 352 -17.27 24.64 -12.08
CA PHE A 352 -16.71 25.94 -11.72
C PHE A 352 -16.16 26.61 -12.99
N ALA A 353 -16.58 27.84 -13.27
CA ALA A 353 -16.25 28.57 -14.50
C ALA A 353 -16.51 27.74 -15.79
N GLY A 354 -17.61 26.95 -15.80
CA GLY A 354 -18.00 26.11 -16.93
C GLY A 354 -17.21 24.82 -17.10
N ARG A 355 -16.29 24.51 -16.18
CA ARG A 355 -15.41 23.32 -16.19
C ARG A 355 -15.80 22.38 -15.08
N HIS A 356 -15.60 21.08 -15.28
CA HIS A 356 -15.82 20.08 -14.22
C HIS A 356 -14.91 20.37 -13.03
N PHE A 357 -15.50 20.32 -11.85
CA PHE A 357 -14.84 20.51 -10.56
C PHE A 357 -15.38 19.49 -9.56
N HIS A 358 -14.48 18.79 -8.93
CA HIS A 358 -14.74 18.00 -7.74
C HIS A 358 -13.92 18.57 -6.58
N GLY A 359 -14.55 18.74 -5.43
CA GLY A 359 -13.88 19.18 -4.21
C GLY A 359 -14.34 18.35 -3.03
N GLU A 360 -13.44 18.05 -2.09
CA GLU A 360 -13.76 17.25 -0.91
C GLU A 360 -13.04 17.73 0.34
N VAL A 361 -13.69 17.49 1.48
CA VAL A 361 -13.13 17.67 2.82
C VAL A 361 -13.39 16.39 3.62
N SER A 362 -12.33 15.85 4.22
CA SER A 362 -12.42 14.66 5.08
C SER A 362 -11.87 14.96 6.47
N GLY A 363 -12.44 14.32 7.49
CA GLY A 363 -12.01 14.38 8.87
C GLY A 363 -11.61 13.01 9.39
N LEU A 364 -10.66 12.99 10.33
CA LEU A 364 -10.15 11.80 11.02
C LEU A 364 -10.20 12.01 12.53
N LEU A 365 -10.69 11.01 13.26
CA LEU A 365 -10.49 10.83 14.69
C LEU A 365 -9.85 9.48 14.90
N THR A 366 -8.68 9.43 15.54
CA THR A 366 -7.89 8.22 15.78
C THR A 366 -7.44 8.14 17.23
N GLY A 367 -7.00 6.98 17.70
CA GLY A 367 -6.54 6.83 19.05
C GLY A 367 -5.57 5.68 19.24
N ALA A 368 -4.86 5.72 20.36
CA ALA A 368 -3.98 4.66 20.79
C ALA A 368 -4.07 4.44 22.28
N HIS A 369 -3.81 3.22 22.73
CA HIS A 369 -3.69 2.89 24.13
C HIS A 369 -2.55 1.91 24.41
N ALA A 370 -2.11 1.92 25.66
CA ALA A 370 -1.17 0.91 26.17
C ALA A 370 -1.35 0.75 27.66
N THR A 371 -1.10 -0.47 28.13
CA THR A 371 -1.20 -0.83 29.56
C THR A 371 0.19 -1.15 30.10
N VAL A 372 0.51 -0.54 31.24
CA VAL A 372 1.79 -0.74 31.92
C VAL A 372 1.57 -0.98 33.43
N THR A 373 2.57 -1.55 34.08
CA THR A 373 2.69 -1.56 35.53
C THR A 373 3.70 -0.48 35.92
N PRO A 374 3.27 0.64 36.57
CA PRO A 374 4.20 1.67 37.02
C PRO A 374 5.25 1.10 37.98
N LEU A 375 6.46 1.62 37.95
CA LEU A 375 7.54 1.17 38.83
C LEU A 375 7.14 1.38 40.31
N GLY A 376 7.33 0.32 41.10
CA GLY A 376 6.92 0.28 42.51
C GLY A 376 5.42 0.03 42.73
N SER A 377 4.65 -0.23 41.68
CA SER A 377 3.24 -0.61 41.76
C SER A 377 3.04 -2.08 41.42
N THR A 378 1.96 -2.68 41.91
CA THR A 378 1.49 -4.02 41.51
C THR A 378 0.23 -3.92 40.64
N SER A 379 -0.28 -2.70 40.42
CA SER A 379 -1.52 -2.47 39.67
C SER A 379 -1.22 -2.02 38.24
N PHE A 380 -1.98 -2.56 37.28
CA PHE A 380 -1.92 -2.13 35.88
C PHE A 380 -2.59 -0.76 35.70
N GLN A 381 -2.02 0.05 34.82
CA GLN A 381 -2.60 1.32 34.37
C GLN A 381 -2.65 1.36 32.85
N THR A 382 -3.81 1.70 32.32
CA THR A 382 -4.00 1.89 30.88
C THR A 382 -3.98 3.39 30.56
N HIS A 383 -3.12 3.77 29.63
CA HIS A 383 -3.00 5.12 29.11
C HIS A 383 -3.60 5.16 27.71
N THR A 384 -4.48 6.11 27.48
CA THR A 384 -5.12 6.32 26.16
C THR A 384 -4.81 7.73 25.69
N VAL A 385 -4.54 7.88 24.42
CA VAL A 385 -4.39 9.18 23.76
C VAL A 385 -5.31 9.21 22.54
N VAL A 386 -5.88 10.38 22.27
CA VAL A 386 -6.75 10.63 21.12
C VAL A 386 -6.08 11.66 20.24
N GLY A 387 -6.10 11.43 18.96
CA GLY A 387 -5.62 12.32 17.92
C GLY A 387 -6.67 12.51 16.84
N GLY A 388 -6.31 13.22 15.80
CA GLY A 388 -7.22 13.44 14.69
C GLY A 388 -6.60 14.33 13.63
N GLY A 389 -7.34 14.57 12.57
CA GLY A 389 -6.84 15.34 11.45
C GLY A 389 -7.88 15.60 10.40
N GLY A 390 -7.43 16.04 9.24
CA GLY A 390 -8.31 16.27 8.12
C GLY A 390 -7.55 16.39 6.81
N GLN A 391 -8.29 16.29 5.73
CA GLN A 391 -7.81 16.42 4.36
C GLN A 391 -8.74 17.32 3.57
N ILE A 392 -8.16 18.06 2.67
CA ILE A 392 -8.85 18.70 1.55
C ILE A 392 -8.28 18.16 0.24
N ALA A 393 -9.13 17.91 -0.74
CA ALA A 393 -8.68 17.56 -2.08
C ALA A 393 -9.59 18.17 -3.14
N ALA A 394 -9.04 18.37 -4.34
CA ALA A 394 -9.79 18.88 -5.46
C ALA A 394 -9.24 18.36 -6.79
N ASN A 395 -10.16 18.18 -7.75
CA ASN A 395 -9.86 17.93 -9.16
C ASN A 395 -10.52 19.01 -9.98
N TYR A 396 -9.80 19.59 -10.91
CA TYR A 396 -10.31 20.63 -11.79
C TYR A 396 -9.91 20.39 -13.23
N GLU A 397 -10.89 20.35 -14.09
CA GLU A 397 -10.70 20.16 -15.53
C GLU A 397 -10.30 21.49 -16.19
N LEU A 398 -9.00 21.69 -16.39
CA LEU A 398 -8.45 22.90 -17.03
C LEU A 398 -8.80 22.96 -18.52
N VAL A 399 -8.74 21.82 -19.21
CA VAL A 399 -9.17 21.68 -20.60
C VAL A 399 -10.10 20.48 -20.69
N PRO A 400 -11.34 20.64 -21.20
CA PRO A 400 -12.34 19.59 -21.24
C PRO A 400 -11.79 18.29 -21.82
N HIS A 401 -11.95 17.19 -21.06
CA HIS A 401 -11.53 15.83 -21.39
C HIS A 401 -10.04 15.66 -21.71
N LYS A 402 -9.20 16.70 -21.51
CA LYS A 402 -7.78 16.65 -21.88
C LYS A 402 -6.82 16.93 -20.73
N LEU A 403 -7.06 17.95 -19.92
CA LEU A 403 -6.12 18.38 -18.89
C LEU A 403 -6.83 18.57 -17.57
N VAL A 404 -6.43 17.78 -16.58
CA VAL A 404 -6.97 17.81 -15.23
C VAL A 404 -5.86 18.18 -14.25
N LEU A 405 -6.15 19.12 -13.36
CA LEU A 405 -5.35 19.41 -12.17
C LEU A 405 -5.91 18.60 -11.00
N LEU A 406 -5.05 17.92 -10.28
CA LEU A 406 -5.38 17.22 -9.02
C LEU A 406 -4.51 17.80 -7.91
N ALA A 407 -5.09 17.99 -6.73
CA ALA A 407 -4.34 18.41 -5.54
C ALA A 407 -5.01 17.89 -4.27
N ASN A 408 -4.18 17.57 -3.26
CA ASN A 408 -4.64 17.25 -1.91
C ASN A 408 -3.68 17.81 -0.87
N ALA A 409 -4.19 18.02 0.35
CA ALA A 409 -3.42 18.34 1.53
C ALA A 409 -4.04 17.67 2.74
N PHE A 410 -3.24 16.95 3.51
CA PHE A 410 -3.58 16.22 4.72
C PHE A 410 -2.75 16.71 5.89
N TRP A 411 -3.37 16.85 7.06
CA TRP A 411 -2.71 17.16 8.31
C TRP A 411 -3.38 16.44 9.46
N SER A 412 -2.56 15.86 10.36
CA SER A 412 -3.06 15.08 11.48
C SER A 412 -2.14 15.13 12.69
N ASP A 413 -2.71 14.80 13.83
CA ASP A 413 -2.04 14.38 15.04
C ASP A 413 -2.35 12.89 15.27
N GLY A 414 -1.38 12.03 15.01
CA GLY A 414 -1.55 10.58 15.08
C GLY A 414 -2.08 9.87 13.83
N GLY A 415 -2.14 10.51 12.67
CA GLY A 415 -2.58 9.88 11.41
C GLY A 415 -1.45 9.42 10.48
N ALA A 416 -0.24 9.24 10.98
CA ALA A 416 0.92 8.90 10.15
C ALA A 416 0.81 7.52 9.46
N HIS A 417 0.02 6.59 10.01
CA HIS A 417 -0.20 5.27 9.39
C HIS A 417 -0.92 5.36 8.03
N TYR A 418 -1.63 6.46 7.74
CA TYR A 418 -2.20 6.74 6.42
C TYR A 418 -1.16 7.17 5.38
N LEU A 419 0.09 7.44 5.78
CA LEU A 419 1.19 7.87 4.90
C LEU A 419 2.16 6.72 4.62
N VAL A 420 1.63 5.58 4.19
CA VAL A 420 2.39 4.38 3.76
C VAL A 420 3.41 3.90 4.80
N ALA A 421 3.08 4.07 6.10
CA ALA A 421 3.92 3.65 7.23
C ALA A 421 5.36 4.23 7.20
N THR A 422 5.55 5.45 6.67
CA THR A 422 6.86 6.10 6.54
C THR A 422 7.29 6.93 7.75
N GLY A 423 6.43 7.03 8.78
CA GLY A 423 6.68 7.66 10.07
C GLY A 423 5.77 7.14 11.17
N PRO A 424 6.08 7.38 12.45
CA PRO A 424 5.30 6.84 13.56
C PRO A 424 4.04 7.67 13.84
N GLN A 425 3.02 6.99 14.35
CA GLN A 425 1.78 7.62 14.81
C GLN A 425 1.94 8.27 16.20
N LEU A 426 2.72 7.65 17.08
CA LEU A 426 2.88 8.07 18.47
C LEU A 426 4.27 7.75 19.02
N VAL A 427 4.56 8.32 20.18
CA VAL A 427 5.73 7.99 21.00
C VAL A 427 5.29 7.74 22.44
N VAL A 428 6.16 7.06 23.22
CA VAL A 428 5.96 6.79 24.64
C VAL A 428 6.74 7.83 25.45
N ARG A 429 6.03 8.60 26.26
CA ARG A 429 6.58 9.68 27.10
C ARG A 429 6.70 9.24 28.54
N PRO A 430 7.89 9.18 29.14
CA PRO A 430 8.04 8.92 30.55
C PRO A 430 7.56 10.12 31.38
N ASN A 431 7.04 9.86 32.59
CA ASN A 431 6.74 10.91 33.55
C ASN A 431 8.04 11.51 34.15
N PRO A 432 8.02 12.70 34.74
CA PRO A 432 9.23 13.31 35.31
C PRO A 432 9.91 12.49 36.40
N ALA A 433 9.16 11.66 37.12
CA ALA A 433 9.70 10.79 38.18
C ALA A 433 10.32 9.50 37.64
N GLY A 434 10.21 9.18 36.35
CA GLY A 434 10.69 7.96 35.74
C GLY A 434 9.94 6.68 36.17
N THR A 435 8.79 6.83 36.84
CA THR A 435 8.07 5.69 37.42
C THR A 435 6.87 5.23 36.59
N ASN A 436 6.47 5.98 35.57
CA ASN A 436 5.33 5.69 34.71
C ASN A 436 5.51 6.35 33.33
N VAL A 437 4.65 5.99 32.40
CA VAL A 437 4.65 6.54 31.03
C VAL A 437 3.27 7.06 30.65
N SER A 438 3.22 7.85 29.59
CA SER A 438 2.02 8.27 28.87
C SER A 438 2.27 8.14 27.36
N LEU A 439 1.22 8.25 26.56
CA LEU A 439 1.33 8.25 25.10
C LEU A 439 1.25 9.70 24.58
N SER A 440 1.94 9.98 23.49
CA SER A 440 1.92 11.29 22.84
C SER A 440 1.91 11.10 21.32
N MET A 441 0.91 11.69 20.66
CA MET A 441 0.79 11.60 19.19
C MET A 441 1.90 12.35 18.48
N VAL A 442 2.22 11.91 17.27
CA VAL A 442 3.16 12.57 16.36
C VAL A 442 2.38 13.29 15.28
N HIS A 443 2.70 14.56 15.07
CA HIS A 443 2.13 15.34 13.98
C HIS A 443 2.64 14.80 12.64
N ALA A 444 1.72 14.63 11.69
CA ALA A 444 2.04 14.23 10.34
C ALA A 444 1.26 15.09 9.35
N GLY A 445 1.89 15.39 8.23
CA GLY A 445 1.27 16.13 7.14
C GLY A 445 1.70 15.58 5.80
N ALA A 446 0.85 15.69 4.80
CA ALA A 446 1.11 15.28 3.45
C ALA A 446 0.42 16.20 2.46
N GLY A 447 0.96 16.30 1.27
CA GLY A 447 0.29 17.00 0.19
C GLY A 447 0.89 16.66 -1.15
N SER A 448 0.03 16.56 -2.16
CA SER A 448 0.46 16.39 -3.54
C SER A 448 -0.33 17.28 -4.49
N ALA A 449 0.29 17.60 -5.61
CA ALA A 449 -0.37 18.25 -6.72
C ALA A 449 0.20 17.72 -8.04
N GLY A 450 -0.64 17.67 -9.08
CA GLY A 450 -0.23 17.18 -10.37
C GLY A 450 -1.19 17.51 -11.49
N PHE A 451 -0.72 17.24 -12.69
CA PHE A 451 -1.49 17.41 -13.92
C PHE A 451 -1.53 16.08 -14.67
N GLU A 452 -2.72 15.72 -15.13
CA GLU A 452 -2.93 14.60 -16.04
C GLU A 452 -3.36 15.17 -17.40
N TRP A 453 -2.59 14.86 -18.44
CA TRP A 453 -2.82 15.35 -19.79
C TRP A 453 -3.04 14.21 -20.77
N ARG A 454 -4.24 14.15 -21.32
CA ARG A 454 -4.61 13.27 -22.45
C ARG A 454 -4.31 13.98 -23.74
N ALA A 455 -3.07 13.85 -24.22
CA ALA A 455 -2.61 14.54 -25.44
C ALA A 455 -3.33 14.04 -26.69
N SER A 456 -3.68 12.76 -26.74
CA SER A 456 -4.42 12.11 -27.81
C SER A 456 -5.15 10.85 -27.31
N PRO A 457 -5.98 10.18 -28.11
CA PRO A 457 -6.59 8.89 -27.75
C PRO A 457 -5.56 7.81 -27.39
N LYS A 458 -4.32 7.97 -27.85
CA LYS A 458 -3.25 6.99 -27.62
C LYS A 458 -2.22 7.41 -26.57
N HIS A 459 -2.14 8.67 -26.20
CA HIS A 459 -1.10 9.19 -25.31
C HIS A 459 -1.68 9.95 -24.13
N ALA A 460 -1.36 9.47 -22.94
CA ALA A 460 -1.60 10.17 -21.69
C ALA A 460 -0.25 10.45 -20.99
N PHE A 461 -0.15 11.62 -20.36
CA PHE A 461 0.98 12.05 -19.57
C PHE A 461 0.51 12.51 -18.20
N ALA A 462 1.36 12.35 -17.20
CA ALA A 462 1.14 12.97 -15.92
C ALA A 462 2.46 13.52 -15.34
N ILE A 463 2.32 14.53 -14.52
CA ILE A 463 3.40 15.05 -13.69
C ILE A 463 2.84 15.29 -12.30
N TYR A 464 3.53 14.76 -11.27
CA TYR A 464 3.14 14.94 -9.88
C TYR A 464 4.33 15.41 -9.05
N TYR A 465 4.02 16.18 -8.03
CA TYR A 465 4.90 16.45 -6.92
C TYR A 465 4.15 16.20 -5.63
N GLY A 466 4.79 15.50 -4.69
CA GLY A 466 4.23 15.23 -3.38
C GLY A 466 5.28 15.25 -2.29
N ALA A 467 4.83 15.51 -1.07
CA ALA A 467 5.67 15.54 0.12
C ALA A 467 4.92 15.04 1.35
N ASP A 468 5.63 14.25 2.18
CA ASP A 468 5.23 13.86 3.52
C ASP A 468 6.13 14.57 4.53
N TYR A 469 5.55 14.93 5.67
CA TYR A 469 6.22 15.53 6.80
C TYR A 469 5.81 14.84 8.09
N PHE A 470 6.81 14.58 8.97
CA PHE A 470 6.59 14.00 10.30
C PHE A 470 7.22 14.91 11.34
N GLY A 471 6.42 15.36 12.31
CA GLY A 471 6.86 16.17 13.42
C GLY A 471 7.76 15.39 14.38
N ARG A 472 8.77 16.04 14.93
CA ARG A 472 9.55 15.44 16.02
C ARG A 472 8.75 15.43 17.31
N ASN A 473 8.92 14.34 18.07
CA ASN A 473 8.31 14.20 19.39
C ASN A 473 9.27 13.36 20.26
N PHE A 474 10.04 14.00 21.14
CA PHE A 474 11.10 13.36 21.90
C PHE A 474 11.22 13.90 23.32
N PHE A 475 11.78 13.10 24.22
CA PHE A 475 11.89 13.39 25.64
C PHE A 475 13.22 12.87 26.19
N PRO A 476 13.73 13.43 27.33
CA PRO A 476 14.74 12.74 28.13
C PRO A 476 14.16 11.45 28.72
N ASP A 477 14.91 10.36 28.66
CA ASP A 477 14.52 9.12 29.33
C ASP A 477 14.78 9.23 30.84
N THR A 478 13.76 9.63 31.58
CA THR A 478 13.81 9.69 33.06
C THR A 478 13.77 8.31 33.71
N THR A 479 13.53 7.25 32.94
CA THR A 479 13.48 5.85 33.43
C THR A 479 14.85 5.16 33.39
N ASP A 480 15.80 5.70 32.61
CA ASP A 480 17.16 5.18 32.50
C ASP A 480 18.10 5.92 33.48
N THR A 481 18.21 5.38 34.68
CA THR A 481 19.13 5.92 35.72
C THR A 481 20.60 5.62 35.45
N ALA A 482 20.88 4.60 34.61
CA ALA A 482 22.23 4.22 34.24
C ALA A 482 22.86 5.15 33.18
N HIS A 483 22.01 5.73 32.29
CA HIS A 483 22.47 6.63 31.25
C HIS A 483 21.65 7.93 31.29
N PRO A 484 21.83 8.79 32.29
CA PRO A 484 21.08 10.04 32.43
C PRO A 484 21.32 10.96 31.23
N GLY A 485 20.22 11.50 30.70
CA GLY A 485 20.29 12.38 29.51
C GLY A 485 20.06 11.68 28.17
N THR A 486 19.85 10.37 28.16
CA THR A 486 19.40 9.65 26.95
C THR A 486 18.13 10.27 26.41
N ILE A 487 18.08 10.50 25.10
CA ILE A 487 16.91 11.04 24.40
C ILE A 487 16.16 9.88 23.73
N ILE A 488 14.86 9.83 23.99
CA ILE A 488 13.94 8.80 23.43
C ILE A 488 12.80 9.47 22.67
N GLY A 489 11.96 8.66 22.00
CA GLY A 489 10.90 9.11 21.13
C GLY A 489 11.33 9.19 19.67
N PHE A 490 10.91 10.21 18.95
CA PHE A 490 11.12 10.34 17.51
C PHE A 490 11.75 11.69 17.14
N GLY A 491 12.81 11.68 16.33
CA GLY A 491 13.41 12.88 15.74
C GLY A 491 14.19 13.77 16.70
N GLY A 492 14.59 13.26 17.87
CA GLY A 492 15.43 13.97 18.84
C GLY A 492 16.90 14.04 18.43
N PRO A 493 17.71 14.82 19.17
CA PRO A 493 19.16 14.81 18.99
C PRO A 493 19.75 13.41 19.12
N GLY A 494 20.61 13.02 18.18
CA GLY A 494 21.19 11.69 18.13
C GLY A 494 20.28 10.59 17.58
N SER A 495 19.06 10.91 17.16
CA SER A 495 18.16 9.92 16.54
C SER A 495 18.74 9.32 15.26
N PRO A 496 18.37 8.05 14.93
CA PRO A 496 18.85 7.41 13.71
C PRO A 496 18.37 8.17 12.46
N ASN A 497 19.10 8.01 11.37
CA ASN A 497 18.78 8.65 10.10
C ASN A 497 17.51 8.10 9.41
N THR A 498 16.89 7.08 9.98
CA THR A 498 15.56 6.56 9.61
C THR A 498 14.42 7.41 10.20
N ASN A 499 14.71 8.29 11.17
CA ASN A 499 13.73 9.24 11.67
C ASN A 499 13.53 10.38 10.65
N ASN A 500 12.72 10.12 9.63
CA ASN A 500 12.45 11.03 8.55
C ASN A 500 11.68 12.26 9.03
N ARG A 501 12.18 13.46 8.66
CA ARG A 501 11.45 14.72 8.81
C ARG A 501 10.54 14.93 7.61
N ALA A 502 11.05 14.66 6.42
CA ALA A 502 10.34 14.87 5.17
C ALA A 502 10.76 13.85 4.12
N ILE A 503 9.81 13.44 3.31
CA ILE A 503 10.00 12.62 2.12
C ILE A 503 9.33 13.37 0.97
N GLN A 504 9.97 13.42 -0.20
CA GLN A 504 9.48 14.15 -1.37
C GLN A 504 9.63 13.29 -2.61
N GLN A 505 8.67 13.41 -3.52
CA GLN A 505 8.68 12.76 -4.81
C GLN A 505 8.27 13.74 -5.90
N ALA A 506 9.01 13.71 -7.01
CA ALA A 506 8.56 14.28 -8.28
C ALA A 506 8.53 13.15 -9.30
N SER A 507 7.41 12.99 -10.02
CA SER A 507 7.29 11.95 -11.06
C SER A 507 6.77 12.52 -12.36
N PHE A 508 7.18 11.87 -13.46
CA PHE A 508 6.67 12.08 -14.80
C PHE A 508 6.29 10.73 -15.36
N ASP A 509 5.06 10.61 -15.86
CA ASP A 509 4.45 9.39 -16.33
C ASP A 509 3.99 9.55 -17.76
N TRP A 510 4.15 8.48 -18.55
CA TRP A 510 3.67 8.37 -19.91
C TRP A 510 3.01 7.03 -20.14
N ILE A 511 1.79 7.04 -20.68
CA ILE A 511 1.05 5.84 -21.07
C ILE A 511 0.77 5.93 -22.56
N HIS A 512 1.14 4.89 -23.30
CA HIS A 512 0.77 4.71 -24.70
C HIS A 512 -0.21 3.57 -24.86
N THR A 513 -1.38 3.84 -25.43
CA THR A 513 -2.39 2.85 -25.75
C THR A 513 -2.29 2.49 -27.24
N PHE A 514 -1.82 1.29 -27.54
CA PHE A 514 -1.70 0.77 -28.90
C PHE A 514 -3.07 0.62 -29.52
N TRP A 515 -3.99 0.00 -28.79
CA TRP A 515 -5.40 -0.17 -29.13
C TRP A 515 -6.25 -0.33 -27.87
N GLN A 516 -7.54 0.01 -27.98
CA GLN A 516 -8.55 -0.16 -26.94
C GLN A 516 -9.88 -0.48 -27.62
N GLU A 517 -10.41 -1.65 -27.34
CA GLU A 517 -11.64 -2.17 -27.90
C GLU A 517 -12.51 -2.81 -26.81
N GLU A 518 -13.81 -2.63 -26.87
CA GLU A 518 -14.73 -3.09 -25.81
C GLU A 518 -14.71 -4.60 -25.64
N ARG A 519 -14.59 -5.36 -26.72
CA ARG A 519 -14.61 -6.83 -26.69
C ARG A 519 -13.24 -7.46 -26.47
N HIS A 520 -12.16 -6.75 -26.78
CA HIS A 520 -10.80 -7.29 -26.76
C HIS A 520 -9.93 -6.66 -25.67
N GLY A 521 -10.43 -5.63 -24.96
CA GLY A 521 -9.65 -4.96 -23.95
C GLY A 521 -8.74 -3.86 -24.51
N ALA A 522 -7.58 -3.67 -23.89
CA ALA A 522 -6.59 -2.70 -24.34
C ALA A 522 -5.16 -3.22 -24.15
N LEU A 523 -4.28 -2.83 -25.08
CA LEU A 523 -2.84 -3.03 -24.91
C LEU A 523 -2.18 -1.68 -24.71
N GLN A 524 -1.40 -1.56 -23.64
CA GLN A 524 -0.70 -0.35 -23.27
C GLN A 524 0.78 -0.64 -23.04
N SER A 525 1.62 0.35 -23.33
CA SER A 525 2.94 0.48 -22.72
C SER A 525 2.97 1.72 -21.84
N TYR A 526 3.82 1.70 -20.84
CA TYR A 526 3.99 2.83 -19.93
C TYR A 526 5.46 3.04 -19.60
N ALA A 527 5.79 4.27 -19.25
CA ALA A 527 7.08 4.65 -18.70
C ALA A 527 6.88 5.72 -17.64
N GLN A 528 7.59 5.59 -16.54
CA GLN A 528 7.60 6.54 -15.44
C GLN A 528 9.04 6.86 -15.07
N TYR A 529 9.32 8.12 -14.80
CA TYR A 529 10.52 8.55 -14.11
C TYR A 529 10.12 9.20 -12.80
N SER A 530 10.78 8.81 -11.70
CA SER A 530 10.59 9.45 -10.40
C SER A 530 11.92 9.79 -9.76
N TYR A 531 11.97 10.97 -9.15
CA TYR A 531 13.00 11.39 -8.24
C TYR A 531 12.44 11.50 -6.84
N LEU A 532 13.03 10.75 -5.91
CA LEU A 532 12.67 10.76 -4.49
C LEU A 532 13.83 11.30 -3.66
N SER A 533 13.50 12.02 -2.59
CA SER A 533 14.46 12.38 -1.55
C SER A 533 13.83 12.27 -0.18
N ARG A 534 14.64 11.88 0.82
CA ARG A 534 14.25 11.93 2.22
C ARG A 534 15.29 12.67 3.05
N ALA A 535 14.82 13.41 4.04
CA ALA A 535 15.65 14.16 4.97
C ALA A 535 15.32 13.74 6.41
N PRO A 536 16.29 13.37 7.26
CA PRO A 536 16.06 13.02 8.65
C PRO A 536 15.94 14.27 9.53
N TRP A 537 15.49 14.09 10.75
CA TRP A 537 15.52 15.12 11.78
C TRP A 537 16.92 15.42 12.27
N PHE A 538 17.71 14.37 12.49
CA PHE A 538 19.08 14.50 12.96
C PHE A 538 20.07 14.11 11.87
N VAL A 539 21.04 14.96 11.65
CA VAL A 539 22.15 14.75 10.72
C VAL A 539 23.45 14.80 11.52
N ALA A 540 24.14 13.67 11.60
CA ALA A 540 25.44 13.63 12.23
C ALA A 540 26.45 14.49 11.45
N ARG A 541 27.48 14.98 12.15
CA ARG A 541 28.55 15.78 11.54
C ARG A 541 29.21 14.98 10.40
N ASP A 542 29.49 15.65 9.30
CA ASP A 542 30.16 15.10 8.11
C ASP A 542 29.37 13.98 7.40
N THR A 543 28.04 13.90 7.62
CA THR A 543 27.15 12.97 6.91
C THR A 543 26.24 13.71 5.91
N PRO A 544 25.75 13.04 4.86
CA PRO A 544 24.82 13.65 3.91
C PRO A 544 23.51 14.09 4.60
N LYS A 545 23.00 15.26 4.21
CA LYS A 545 21.76 15.82 4.77
C LYS A 545 20.51 15.10 4.27
N ASN A 546 20.59 14.52 3.07
CA ASN A 546 19.47 13.85 2.42
C ASN A 546 19.95 12.55 1.77
N ALA A 547 19.06 11.58 1.69
CA ALA A 547 19.18 10.45 0.78
C ALA A 547 18.28 10.71 -0.44
N HIS A 548 18.67 10.24 -1.62
CA HIS A 548 17.89 10.41 -2.84
C HIS A 548 18.02 9.20 -3.75
N LEU A 549 17.00 9.03 -4.58
CA LEU A 549 16.83 7.92 -5.50
C LEU A 549 16.22 8.44 -6.79
N SER A 550 16.80 8.07 -7.94
CA SER A 550 16.12 8.14 -9.22
C SER A 550 15.66 6.74 -9.62
N MET A 551 14.44 6.62 -10.08
CA MET A 551 13.89 5.35 -10.56
C MET A 551 13.16 5.51 -11.88
N VAL A 552 13.17 4.44 -12.66
CA VAL A 552 12.46 4.32 -13.93
C VAL A 552 11.65 3.05 -13.90
N TYR A 553 10.37 3.15 -14.18
CA TYR A 553 9.48 2.04 -14.48
C TYR A 553 9.17 2.06 -15.97
N PHE A 554 9.10 0.90 -16.59
CA PHE A 554 8.55 0.77 -17.94
C PHE A 554 8.06 -0.65 -18.16
N GLY A 555 7.00 -0.79 -18.94
CA GLY A 555 6.41 -2.09 -19.15
C GLY A 555 5.30 -2.10 -20.19
N PHE A 556 4.63 -3.24 -20.22
CA PHE A 556 3.48 -3.51 -21.06
C PHE A 556 2.36 -4.06 -20.21
N ARG A 557 1.14 -3.63 -20.52
CA ARG A 557 -0.07 -4.03 -19.80
C ARG A 557 -1.16 -4.40 -20.80
N TYR A 558 -1.67 -5.63 -20.69
CA TYR A 558 -2.89 -6.03 -21.34
C TYR A 558 -4.05 -5.89 -20.36
N VAL A 559 -4.96 -4.96 -20.64
CA VAL A 559 -6.12 -4.68 -19.79
C VAL A 559 -7.31 -5.48 -20.32
N LEU A 560 -7.94 -6.24 -19.43
CA LEU A 560 -9.11 -7.07 -19.76
C LEU A 560 -10.33 -6.20 -20.16
N PRO A 561 -11.25 -6.71 -21.00
CA PRO A 561 -12.34 -5.93 -21.58
C PRO A 561 -13.17 -5.13 -20.57
N SER A 562 -13.63 -5.75 -19.50
CA SER A 562 -14.47 -5.07 -18.50
C SER A 562 -13.74 -3.96 -17.71
N THR A 563 -12.41 -4.05 -17.61
CA THR A 563 -11.59 -2.99 -17.02
C THR A 563 -11.22 -1.93 -18.07
N ALA A 564 -11.00 -2.34 -19.32
CA ALA A 564 -10.62 -1.45 -20.42
C ALA A 564 -11.72 -0.44 -20.76
N VAL A 565 -12.98 -0.76 -20.55
CA VAL A 565 -14.11 0.16 -20.77
C VAL A 565 -14.04 1.39 -19.86
N ASN A 566 -13.46 1.24 -18.66
CA ASN A 566 -13.28 2.31 -17.68
C ASN A 566 -11.99 3.13 -17.91
N LEU A 567 -11.14 2.73 -18.87
CA LEU A 567 -9.97 3.54 -19.22
C LEU A 567 -10.42 4.86 -19.85
N PRO A 568 -9.76 5.98 -19.51
CA PRO A 568 -10.11 7.28 -20.06
C PRO A 568 -10.07 7.27 -21.58
N ARG A 569 -11.18 7.60 -22.22
CA ARG A 569 -11.26 7.77 -23.68
C ARG A 569 -11.25 9.25 -24.02
N VAL A 570 -10.44 9.65 -24.98
CA VAL A 570 -10.59 10.96 -25.59
C VAL A 570 -11.70 10.84 -26.63
N PRO A 571 -12.74 11.69 -26.60
CA PRO A 571 -13.76 11.71 -27.63
C PRO A 571 -13.11 11.83 -29.01
N LYS A 572 -13.61 11.09 -29.99
CA LYS A 572 -13.20 11.30 -31.40
C LYS A 572 -13.58 12.73 -31.77
N PRO A 573 -12.70 13.48 -32.44
CA PRO A 573 -13.13 14.75 -33.00
C PRO A 573 -14.31 14.48 -33.98
N GLU A 574 -15.39 15.21 -33.81
CA GLU A 574 -16.53 15.24 -34.74
C GLU A 574 -16.09 15.72 -36.10
#